data_cbb902c543787b631843e7ff922ec106
#
_entry.id   cbb902c543787b631843e7ff922ec106
#
_cell.length_a   1.000
_cell.length_b   1.000
_cell.length_c   1.000
_cell.angle_alpha   90.00
_cell.angle_beta   90.00
_cell.angle_gamma   90.00
#
_symmetry.space_group_name_H-M   'P 1'
#
loop_
_entity.id
_entity.type
_entity.pdbx_description
1 polymer ?
#
loop_
_entity_poly.entity_id
_entity_poly.type
_entity_poly.pdbx_seq_one_letter_code
_entity_poly.pdbx_strand_id
1 'polypeptide(L)'
;FKQSEIKFDNPLTISQISFVSKPIVEDHVLMCGDSAGMIHPLCGNGMGMAIRSASILSETILTYFGPGSVSREEIEKAYIKKWNLNFKKRVYTGRILARFFRKDYLSKYMVKILKIYPALLPMIISSTHGKPMKSI
;
A
#
# COMPACT_ATOMS: atom_id res chain seq x y z
N PHE A 1 2.74 -27.54 -7.28
CA PHE A 1 3.33 -27.17 -8.59
C PHE A 1 3.23 -28.28 -9.64
N LYS A 2 3.28 -29.57 -9.28
CA LYS A 2 3.20 -30.71 -10.26
C LYS A 2 1.86 -30.83 -11.00
N GLN A 3 0.80 -30.13 -10.57
CA GLN A 3 -0.54 -30.17 -11.15
C GLN A 3 -0.98 -28.82 -11.75
N SER A 4 -0.07 -27.84 -11.83
CA SER A 4 -0.39 -26.52 -12.39
C SER A 4 -0.07 -26.47 -13.89
N GLU A 5 -1.06 -26.04 -14.68
CA GLU A 5 -0.88 -25.74 -16.11
C GLU A 5 -0.36 -24.33 -16.31
N ILE A 6 0.62 -24.19 -17.20
CA ILE A 6 1.09 -22.87 -17.64
C ILE A 6 0.05 -22.33 -18.64
N LYS A 7 -0.64 -21.24 -18.25
CA LYS A 7 -1.66 -20.60 -19.08
C LYS A 7 -1.12 -19.62 -20.13
N PHE A 8 0.13 -19.21 -20.01
CA PHE A 8 0.77 -18.25 -20.91
C PHE A 8 2.05 -18.84 -21.48
N ASP A 9 2.26 -18.70 -22.77
CA ASP A 9 3.46 -19.20 -23.46
C ASP A 9 4.74 -18.49 -23.00
N ASN A 10 4.61 -17.23 -22.52
CA ASN A 10 5.71 -16.45 -22.00
C ASN A 10 5.40 -15.91 -20.60
N PRO A 11 6.37 -15.93 -19.67
CA PRO A 11 6.19 -15.35 -18.36
C PRO A 11 5.97 -13.83 -18.45
N LEU A 12 4.97 -13.32 -17.73
CA LEU A 12 4.78 -11.89 -17.56
C LEU A 12 5.82 -11.34 -16.59
N THR A 13 6.69 -10.46 -17.08
CA THR A 13 7.74 -9.83 -16.28
C THR A 13 7.55 -8.33 -16.19
N ILE A 14 7.84 -7.75 -15.03
CA ILE A 14 7.85 -6.30 -14.80
C ILE A 14 9.29 -5.87 -14.60
N SER A 15 9.84 -5.12 -15.55
CA SER A 15 11.24 -4.63 -15.49
C SER A 15 11.40 -3.34 -14.69
N GLN A 16 10.34 -2.52 -14.62
CA GLN A 16 10.38 -1.25 -13.91
C GLN A 16 9.17 -1.10 -12.98
N ILE A 17 9.45 -0.91 -11.70
CA ILE A 17 8.45 -0.64 -10.68
C ILE A 17 8.38 0.86 -10.44
N SER A 18 7.19 1.45 -10.62
CA SER A 18 6.95 2.87 -10.38
C SER A 18 6.28 3.11 -9.03
N PHE A 19 6.88 4.00 -8.23
CA PHE A 19 6.33 4.45 -6.94
C PHE A 19 5.60 5.79 -7.05
N VAL A 20 5.19 6.18 -8.26
CA VAL A 20 4.40 7.39 -8.50
C VAL A 20 3.01 7.24 -7.86
N SER A 21 2.41 8.37 -7.48
CA SER A 21 1.03 8.37 -6.99
C SER A 21 0.08 7.96 -8.11
N LYS A 22 -0.74 6.97 -7.83
CA LYS A 22 -1.77 6.49 -8.74
C LYS A 22 -3.14 6.93 -8.23
N PRO A 23 -4.14 7.10 -9.10
CA PRO A 23 -5.52 7.23 -8.68
C PRO A 23 -5.95 5.93 -7.98
N ILE A 24 -6.80 6.07 -6.97
CA ILE A 24 -7.36 4.93 -6.22
C ILE A 24 -8.58 4.38 -6.95
N VAL A 25 -9.22 5.23 -7.73
CA VAL A 25 -10.29 4.89 -8.66
C VAL A 25 -9.95 5.50 -10.01
N GLU A 26 -10.02 4.71 -11.07
CA GLU A 26 -9.75 5.13 -12.45
C GLU A 26 -10.77 4.46 -13.35
N ASP A 27 -11.46 5.24 -14.17
CA ASP A 27 -12.52 4.76 -15.08
C ASP A 27 -13.54 3.85 -14.39
N HIS A 28 -13.95 4.23 -13.18
CA HIS A 28 -14.85 3.45 -12.32
C HIS A 28 -14.28 2.10 -11.84
N VAL A 29 -12.99 1.84 -12.00
CA VAL A 29 -12.32 0.66 -11.45
C VAL A 29 -11.73 1.01 -10.06
N LEU A 30 -12.15 0.30 -9.04
CA LEU A 30 -11.65 0.44 -7.68
C LEU A 30 -10.31 -0.30 -7.56
N MET A 31 -9.21 0.44 -7.45
CA MET A 31 -7.87 -0.12 -7.35
C MET A 31 -7.59 -0.66 -5.96
N CYS A 32 -6.91 -1.81 -5.87
CA CYS A 32 -6.58 -2.47 -4.61
C CYS A 32 -5.11 -2.93 -4.58
N GLY A 33 -4.50 -2.99 -3.40
CA GLY A 33 -3.11 -3.40 -3.25
C GLY A 33 -2.14 -2.43 -3.95
N ASP A 34 -1.14 -2.97 -4.63
CA ASP A 34 -0.09 -2.20 -5.31
C ASP A 34 -0.62 -1.35 -6.49
N SER A 35 -1.75 -1.72 -7.09
CA SER A 35 -2.39 -0.92 -8.12
C SER A 35 -2.97 0.39 -7.58
N ALA A 36 -3.45 0.41 -6.33
CA ALA A 36 -3.93 1.62 -5.65
C ALA A 36 -2.80 2.48 -5.09
N GLY A 37 -1.68 1.86 -4.73
CA GLY A 37 -0.51 2.57 -4.21
C GLY A 37 0.52 1.65 -3.63
N MET A 38 1.68 1.65 -4.24
CA MET A 38 2.80 0.82 -3.83
C MET A 38 3.63 1.51 -2.75
N ILE A 39 3.89 0.80 -1.67
CA ILE A 39 4.88 1.21 -0.68
C ILE A 39 6.27 0.71 -1.08
N HIS A 40 7.31 1.47 -0.77
CA HIS A 40 8.67 1.06 -1.11
C HIS A 40 9.06 -0.26 -0.38
N PRO A 41 9.73 -1.22 -1.06
CA PRO A 41 10.10 -2.52 -0.49
C PRO A 41 10.87 -2.46 0.82
N LEU A 42 11.68 -1.42 1.03
CA LEU A 42 12.39 -1.17 2.30
C LEU A 42 11.47 -1.11 3.52
N CYS A 43 10.19 -0.82 3.34
CA CYS A 43 9.24 -0.79 4.44
C CYS A 43 8.75 -2.18 4.85
N GLY A 44 8.95 -3.22 4.02
CA GLY A 44 8.57 -4.61 4.31
C GLY A 44 7.07 -4.86 4.52
N ASN A 45 6.20 -3.92 4.11
CA ASN A 45 4.77 -3.96 4.45
C ASN A 45 3.82 -3.99 3.24
N GLY A 46 4.31 -4.33 2.05
CA GLY A 46 3.49 -4.37 0.83
C GLY A 46 2.31 -5.35 0.93
N MET A 47 2.57 -6.59 1.34
CA MET A 47 1.53 -7.62 1.52
C MET A 47 0.49 -7.22 2.57
N GLY A 48 0.93 -6.69 3.71
CA GLY A 48 0.02 -6.21 4.75
C GLY A 48 -0.90 -5.08 4.26
N MET A 49 -0.37 -4.17 3.45
CA MET A 49 -1.17 -3.13 2.79
C MET A 49 -2.14 -3.71 1.77
N ALA A 50 -1.73 -4.68 0.97
CA ALA A 50 -2.59 -5.31 -0.03
C ALA A 50 -3.78 -6.02 0.62
N ILE A 51 -3.55 -6.83 1.66
CA ILE A 51 -4.60 -7.53 2.41
C ILE A 51 -5.55 -6.53 3.08
N ARG A 52 -5.01 -5.50 3.73
CA ARG A 52 -5.83 -4.47 4.37
C ARG A 52 -6.63 -3.64 3.35
N SER A 53 -6.05 -3.36 2.19
CA SER A 53 -6.74 -2.67 1.09
C SER A 53 -7.91 -3.50 0.57
N ALA A 54 -7.72 -4.82 0.40
CA ALA A 54 -8.77 -5.75 0.01
C ALA A 54 -9.91 -5.80 1.04
N SER A 55 -9.58 -5.87 2.34
CA SER A 55 -10.56 -5.81 3.43
C SER A 55 -11.40 -4.52 3.38
N ILE A 56 -10.75 -3.36 3.23
CA ILE A 56 -11.45 -2.06 3.15
C ILE A 56 -12.35 -1.99 1.93
N LEU A 57 -11.88 -2.49 0.78
CA LEU A 57 -12.67 -2.54 -0.45
C LEU A 57 -13.91 -3.42 -0.27
N SER A 58 -13.71 -4.64 0.22
CA SER A 58 -14.76 -5.61 0.50
C SER A 58 -15.81 -5.06 1.47
N GLU A 59 -15.37 -4.51 2.62
CA GLU A 59 -16.25 -3.85 3.59
C GLU A 59 -17.03 -2.69 2.96
N THR A 60 -16.41 -1.91 2.07
CA THR A 60 -17.08 -0.79 1.42
C THR A 60 -18.14 -1.30 0.45
N ILE A 61 -17.84 -2.29 -0.38
CA ILE A 61 -18.81 -2.88 -1.30
C ILE A 61 -19.98 -3.47 -0.51
N LEU A 62 -19.73 -4.31 0.49
CA LEU A 62 -20.78 -4.94 1.29
C LEU A 62 -21.66 -3.94 2.03
N THR A 63 -21.10 -2.81 2.46
CA THR A 63 -21.88 -1.77 3.17
C THR A 63 -22.83 -1.02 2.24
N TYR A 64 -22.42 -0.78 0.99
CA TYR A 64 -23.14 0.09 0.07
C TYR A 64 -23.85 -0.66 -1.06
N PHE A 65 -23.61 -1.96 -1.23
CA PHE A 65 -24.19 -2.79 -2.26
C PHE A 65 -25.36 -3.59 -1.70
N GLY A 66 -26.58 -3.01 -1.77
CA GLY A 66 -27.80 -3.65 -1.26
C GLY A 66 -29.08 -3.02 -1.80
N PRO A 67 -30.26 -3.59 -1.48
CA PRO A 67 -31.56 -2.99 -1.83
C PRO A 67 -31.67 -1.60 -1.20
N GLY A 68 -31.90 -0.59 -2.02
CA GLY A 68 -31.81 0.82 -1.62
C GLY A 68 -30.46 1.45 -1.97
N SER A 69 -29.79 0.90 -2.96
CA SER A 69 -28.40 1.17 -3.32
C SER A 69 -28.07 2.64 -3.50
N VAL A 70 -27.04 3.02 -2.82
CA VAL A 70 -26.29 4.25 -2.93
C VAL A 70 -25.70 4.36 -4.35
N SER A 71 -25.47 5.55 -4.84
CA SER A 71 -24.88 5.74 -6.16
C SER A 71 -23.44 5.19 -6.22
N ARG A 72 -22.99 4.82 -7.41
CA ARG A 72 -21.62 4.35 -7.63
C ARG A 72 -20.59 5.36 -7.17
N GLU A 73 -20.84 6.65 -7.42
CA GLU A 73 -19.98 7.75 -7.02
C GLU A 73 -19.82 7.83 -5.49
N GLU A 74 -20.84 7.49 -4.75
CA GLU A 74 -20.78 7.46 -3.29
C GLU A 74 -19.92 6.30 -2.78
N ILE A 75 -20.00 5.13 -3.43
CA ILE A 75 -19.10 3.98 -3.14
C ILE A 75 -17.65 4.36 -3.40
N GLU A 76 -17.38 4.97 -4.56
CA GLU A 76 -16.05 5.41 -4.95
C GLU A 76 -15.48 6.44 -3.96
N LYS A 77 -16.26 7.46 -3.61
CA LYS A 77 -15.87 8.47 -2.62
C LYS A 77 -15.61 7.87 -1.23
N ALA A 78 -16.46 6.95 -0.80
CA ALA A 78 -16.30 6.26 0.48
C ALA A 78 -15.02 5.41 0.49
N TYR A 79 -14.75 4.67 -0.58
CA TYR A 79 -13.53 3.89 -0.71
C TYR A 79 -12.28 4.77 -0.73
N ILE A 80 -12.24 5.82 -1.54
CA ILE A 80 -11.14 6.78 -1.60
C ILE A 80 -10.85 7.35 -0.21
N LYS A 81 -11.89 7.78 0.51
CA LYS A 81 -11.75 8.31 1.87
C LYS A 81 -11.14 7.29 2.84
N LYS A 82 -11.68 6.07 2.88
CA LYS A 82 -11.19 4.99 3.75
C LYS A 82 -9.75 4.62 3.40
N TRP A 83 -9.43 4.51 2.10
CA TRP A 83 -8.08 4.19 1.64
C TRP A 83 -7.07 5.27 2.06
N ASN A 84 -7.37 6.54 1.81
CA ASN A 84 -6.52 7.67 2.18
C ASN A 84 -6.25 7.73 3.69
N LEU A 85 -7.27 7.52 4.53
CA LEU A 85 -7.13 7.47 5.98
C LEU A 85 -6.15 6.38 6.45
N ASN A 86 -6.14 5.24 5.78
CA ASN A 86 -5.32 4.10 6.16
C ASN A 86 -3.91 4.14 5.58
N PHE A 87 -3.72 4.64 4.35
CA PHE A 87 -2.49 4.41 3.60
C PHE A 87 -1.74 5.66 3.15
N LYS A 88 -2.40 6.80 2.94
CA LYS A 88 -1.77 8.02 2.39
C LYS A 88 -0.49 8.39 3.15
N LYS A 89 -0.56 8.43 4.49
CA LYS A 89 0.60 8.75 5.33
C LYS A 89 1.72 7.72 5.20
N ARG A 90 1.39 6.42 5.16
CA ARG A 90 2.37 5.32 5.05
C ARG A 90 3.12 5.37 3.72
N VAL A 91 2.38 5.50 2.62
CA VAL A 91 2.95 5.61 1.27
C VAL A 91 3.84 6.84 1.17
N TYR A 92 3.41 7.97 1.73
CA TYR A 92 4.20 9.20 1.77
C TYR A 92 5.51 9.01 2.56
N THR A 93 5.44 8.46 3.77
CA THR A 93 6.63 8.17 4.61
C THR A 93 7.57 7.19 3.91
N GLY A 94 7.03 6.13 3.28
CA GLY A 94 7.82 5.18 2.52
C GLY A 94 8.58 5.82 1.35
N ARG A 95 7.95 6.79 0.65
CA ARG A 95 8.64 7.55 -0.43
C ARG A 95 9.75 8.44 0.09
N ILE A 96 9.55 9.08 1.25
CA ILE A 96 10.61 9.89 1.89
C ILE A 96 11.78 9.00 2.24
N LEU A 97 11.56 7.88 2.93
CA LEU A 97 12.60 6.92 3.28
C LEU A 97 13.36 6.43 2.04
N ALA A 98 12.63 6.08 0.97
CA ALA A 98 13.24 5.63 -0.27
C ALA A 98 14.17 6.68 -0.89
N ARG A 99 13.81 7.97 -0.83
CA ARG A 99 14.68 9.06 -1.32
C ARG A 99 15.97 9.15 -0.52
N PHE A 100 15.90 8.98 0.79
CA PHE A 100 17.09 8.99 1.65
C PHE A 100 18.00 7.79 1.35
N PHE A 101 17.43 6.60 1.20
CA PHE A 101 18.23 5.39 0.93
C PHE A 101 18.81 5.32 -0.48
N ARG A 102 18.28 6.09 -1.44
CA ARG A 102 18.80 6.13 -2.80
C ARG A 102 20.17 6.81 -2.93
N LYS A 103 20.55 7.65 -1.97
CA LYS A 103 21.85 8.35 -1.97
C LYS A 103 22.74 7.75 -0.89
N ASP A 104 23.88 7.16 -1.27
CA ASP A 104 24.79 6.46 -0.35
C ASP A 104 25.23 7.28 0.86
N TYR A 105 25.54 8.57 0.66
CA TYR A 105 25.96 9.43 1.76
C TYR A 105 24.82 9.68 2.76
N LEU A 106 23.58 9.83 2.28
CA LEU A 106 22.40 10.02 3.14
C LEU A 106 22.05 8.74 3.91
N SER A 107 22.17 7.59 3.26
CA SER A 107 21.92 6.29 3.91
C SER A 107 22.92 6.03 5.03
N LYS A 108 24.22 6.27 4.80
CA LYS A 108 25.27 6.17 5.82
C LYS A 108 25.02 7.11 7.00
N TYR A 109 24.61 8.35 6.73
CA TYR A 109 24.31 9.34 7.75
C TYR A 109 23.09 8.94 8.58
N MET A 110 22.03 8.45 7.93
CA MET A 110 20.81 7.98 8.60
C MET A 110 21.10 6.77 9.49
N VAL A 111 21.88 5.81 9.02
CA VAL A 111 22.30 4.66 9.86
C VAL A 111 23.10 5.13 11.08
N LYS A 112 23.98 6.14 10.91
CA LYS A 112 24.73 6.71 12.03
C LYS A 112 23.81 7.37 13.07
N ILE A 113 22.78 8.12 12.61
CA ILE A 113 21.78 8.72 13.51
C ILE A 113 21.00 7.64 14.25
N LEU A 114 20.55 6.58 13.57
CA LEU A 114 19.80 5.48 14.19
C LEU A 114 20.64 4.70 15.20
N LYS A 115 21.96 4.62 15.03
CA LYS A 115 22.87 4.05 16.03
C LYS A 115 22.97 4.93 17.29
N ILE A 116 22.95 6.25 17.12
CA ILE A 116 23.03 7.20 18.25
C ILE A 116 21.67 7.29 18.96
N TYR A 117 20.57 7.26 18.20
CA TYR A 117 19.21 7.39 18.72
C TYR A 117 18.35 6.18 18.34
N PRO A 118 18.54 5.00 18.99
CA PRO A 118 17.81 3.76 18.63
C PRO A 118 16.29 3.89 18.76
N ALA A 119 15.81 4.79 19.63
CA ALA A 119 14.39 5.06 19.83
C ALA A 119 13.65 5.59 18.58
N LEU A 120 14.38 6.10 17.59
CA LEU A 120 13.79 6.55 16.32
C LEU A 120 13.35 5.37 15.44
N LEU A 121 13.97 4.21 15.58
CA LEU A 121 13.69 3.04 14.74
C LEU A 121 12.24 2.52 14.90
N PRO A 122 11.74 2.27 16.11
CA PRO A 122 10.34 1.89 16.33
C PRO A 122 9.35 2.93 15.79
N MET A 123 9.67 4.22 15.91
CA MET A 123 8.84 5.30 15.40
C MET A 123 8.74 5.29 13.88
N ILE A 124 9.85 5.07 13.19
CA ILE A 124 9.89 4.93 11.72
C ILE A 124 9.11 3.69 11.30
N ILE A 125 9.33 2.55 11.95
CA ILE A 125 8.63 1.29 11.67
C ILE A 125 7.12 1.48 11.85
N SER A 126 6.66 2.04 12.97
CA SER A 126 5.24 2.27 13.23
C SER A 126 4.58 3.20 12.21
N SER A 127 5.32 4.17 11.68
CA SER A 127 4.81 5.09 10.65
C SER A 127 4.57 4.43 9.29
N THR A 128 5.25 3.31 9.01
CA THR A 128 5.12 2.56 7.75
C THR A 128 4.22 1.33 7.87
N HIS A 129 4.14 0.69 9.04
CA HIS A 129 3.38 -0.56 9.24
C HIS A 129 1.92 -0.33 9.62
N GLY A 130 1.60 0.72 10.40
CA GLY A 130 0.26 1.00 10.88
C GLY A 130 -0.23 0.05 11.96
N LYS A 131 -1.52 0.15 12.28
CA LYS A 131 -2.14 -0.66 13.34
C LYS A 131 -2.35 -2.11 12.88
N PRO A 132 -2.20 -3.12 13.76
CA PRO A 132 -2.56 -4.49 13.47
C PRO A 132 -4.02 -4.60 13.03
N MET A 133 -4.33 -5.56 12.16
CA MET A 133 -5.72 -5.91 11.88
C MET A 133 -6.33 -6.55 13.13
N LYS A 134 -7.55 -6.12 13.48
CA LYS A 134 -8.32 -6.86 14.47
C LYS A 134 -8.68 -8.22 13.86
N SER A 135 -8.45 -9.30 14.58
CA SER A 135 -9.02 -10.60 14.23
C SER A 135 -10.56 -10.46 14.22
N ILE A 136 -11.17 -10.97 13.16
CA ILE A 136 -12.62 -11.14 13.05
C ILE A 136 -13.04 -12.24 14.03
#